data_20c6adbf0a5eff98452e0887b2cff98b
#
_entry.id   20c6adbf0a5eff98452e0887b2cff98b
#
_cell.length_a   1.000
_cell.length_b   1.000
_cell.length_c   1.000
_cell.angle_alpha   90.00
_cell.angle_beta   90.00
_cell.angle_gamma   90.00
#
_symmetry.space_group_name_H-M   'P 1'
#
loop_
_entity.id
_entity.type
_entity.pdbx_description
1 polymer ?
#
loop_
_entity_poly.entity_id
_entity_poly.type
_entity_poly.pdbx_seq_one_letter_code
_entity_poly.pdbx_strand_id
1 'polypeptide(L)'
;MGKIIWLKSEKMRRVLSNEELIKALEFKMVYEFFYSLKDGREHLREPHKLERYLDNMSFQKEVTIENLVMEFSEVLKDFDFLNENLRVLAKISLEELQEFLKIDRLFQQKIDRGQFLEIALEIIEVINSFQNPRMGQFSTPKEVGELLKEIIEVKNNEKCIDITFGKGDLALRVGKKEISGYEINSTLGSFGNLMLSIANKDGEVEIVNSLNGDFEESDVVVCDPPYSMSSVNLDEDRSYLKWGAPRRKSDLYFLSLAIDKSKKRGAIILPEGALFRGGVEGDVRSNIIKSGFIEGVISLPSNLMFYTSIQTSLVIFNKTKKSKKIFFLDAKEKFKKIRGGVTISKEELQDLARIYKDFQEVENISKFVSCNEILKNDGVLNIVRYIEPKVYMKSTESIVEEMKVSMEKITKYRDISDKILSKI
;
A
#
# COMPACT_ATOMS: atom_id res chain seq x y z
N MET A 1 12.08 12.65 -4.86
CA MET A 1 13.32 11.89 -4.55
C MET A 1 13.25 10.48 -5.10
N GLY A 2 12.20 9.71 -4.91
CA GLY A 2 12.02 8.36 -5.46
C GLY A 2 12.33 8.24 -6.95
N LYS A 3 11.93 9.23 -7.77
CA LYS A 3 12.26 9.25 -9.21
C LYS A 3 13.76 9.37 -9.51
N ILE A 4 14.54 10.03 -8.66
CA ILE A 4 16.00 10.15 -8.81
C ILE A 4 16.66 8.81 -8.45
N ILE A 5 16.25 8.19 -7.38
CA ILE A 5 16.70 6.86 -6.95
C ILE A 5 16.36 5.84 -8.04
N TRP A 6 15.15 5.93 -8.60
CA TRP A 6 14.72 5.07 -9.70
C TRP A 6 15.61 5.19 -10.94
N LEU A 7 15.90 6.42 -11.42
CA LEU A 7 16.72 6.66 -12.60
C LEU A 7 18.16 6.13 -12.45
N LYS A 8 18.68 6.16 -11.23
CA LYS A 8 20.04 5.68 -10.94
C LYS A 8 20.07 4.16 -10.76
N SER A 9 19.00 3.56 -10.24
CA SER A 9 18.85 2.12 -10.18
C SER A 9 18.74 1.47 -11.57
N GLU A 10 18.39 2.22 -12.62
CA GLU A 10 18.37 1.70 -13.99
C GLU A 10 19.74 1.19 -14.47
N LYS A 11 20.84 1.77 -14.01
CA LYS A 11 22.18 1.26 -14.33
C LYS A 11 22.41 -0.12 -13.72
N MET A 12 21.95 -0.33 -12.49
CA MET A 12 22.09 -1.60 -11.77
C MET A 12 21.24 -2.72 -12.38
N ARG A 13 20.17 -2.41 -13.10
CA ARG A 13 19.32 -3.39 -13.81
C ARG A 13 20.06 -4.21 -14.89
N ARG A 14 21.22 -3.78 -15.30
CA ARG A 14 22.07 -4.55 -16.24
C ARG A 14 22.72 -5.74 -15.57
N VAL A 15 22.86 -5.71 -14.26
CA VAL A 15 23.57 -6.70 -13.44
C VAL A 15 22.63 -7.42 -12.48
N LEU A 16 21.68 -6.70 -11.90
CA LEU A 16 20.75 -7.20 -10.88
C LEU A 16 19.38 -7.53 -11.48
N SER A 17 18.81 -8.65 -11.07
CA SER A 17 17.39 -8.93 -11.27
C SER A 17 16.49 -7.93 -10.50
N ASN A 18 15.19 -7.89 -10.81
CA ASN A 18 14.28 -7.00 -10.10
C ASN A 18 14.22 -7.28 -8.58
N GLU A 19 14.28 -8.56 -8.17
CA GLU A 19 14.29 -8.95 -6.76
C GLU A 19 15.56 -8.46 -6.06
N GLU A 20 16.71 -8.62 -6.70
CA GLU A 20 18.00 -8.15 -6.19
C GLU A 20 18.06 -6.62 -6.12
N LEU A 21 17.48 -5.94 -7.09
CA LEU A 21 17.39 -4.49 -7.08
C LEU A 21 16.52 -3.99 -5.90
N ILE A 22 15.42 -4.67 -5.59
CA ILE A 22 14.59 -4.39 -4.42
C ILE A 22 15.41 -4.49 -3.15
N LYS A 23 16.15 -5.58 -2.97
CA LYS A 23 17.02 -5.79 -1.79
C LYS A 23 18.09 -4.70 -1.68
N ALA A 24 18.69 -4.30 -2.80
CA ALA A 24 19.66 -3.21 -2.81
C ALA A 24 19.03 -1.86 -2.39
N LEU A 25 17.82 -1.56 -2.86
CA LEU A 25 17.10 -0.32 -2.51
C LEU A 25 16.65 -0.32 -1.03
N GLU A 26 16.22 -1.46 -0.50
CA GLU A 26 15.90 -1.61 0.92
C GLU A 26 17.14 -1.36 1.78
N PHE A 27 18.28 -1.95 1.42
CA PHE A 27 19.53 -1.66 2.10
C PHE A 27 19.89 -0.17 2.03
N LYS A 28 19.78 0.42 0.84
CA LYS A 28 20.08 1.84 0.62
C LYS A 28 19.25 2.75 1.52
N MET A 29 17.96 2.46 1.67
CA MET A 29 17.07 3.24 2.54
C MET A 29 17.54 3.19 4.01
N VAL A 30 17.93 2.00 4.49
CA VAL A 30 18.45 1.81 5.84
C VAL A 30 19.79 2.51 6.02
N TYR A 31 20.67 2.39 5.03
CA TYR A 31 21.96 3.08 5.02
C TYR A 31 21.78 4.60 5.15
N GLU A 32 20.86 5.19 4.36
CA GLU A 32 20.55 6.62 4.42
C GLU A 32 19.98 7.03 5.79
N PHE A 33 19.14 6.19 6.39
CA PHE A 33 18.62 6.43 7.74
C PHE A 33 19.76 6.63 8.75
N PHE A 34 20.71 5.70 8.79
CA PHE A 34 21.82 5.78 9.74
C PHE A 34 22.81 6.90 9.45
N TYR A 35 22.92 7.31 8.19
CA TYR A 35 23.84 8.37 7.77
C TYR A 35 23.25 9.77 7.92
N SER A 36 21.98 9.96 7.58
CA SER A 36 21.36 11.29 7.43
C SER A 36 20.75 11.81 8.72
N LEU A 37 20.33 10.95 9.62
CA LEU A 37 19.72 11.34 10.88
C LEU A 37 20.77 11.52 11.98
N LYS A 38 20.60 12.60 12.77
CA LYS A 38 21.49 12.90 13.89
C LYS A 38 21.49 11.79 14.95
N ASP A 39 20.34 11.18 15.18
CA ASP A 39 20.09 10.12 16.15
C ASP A 39 19.95 8.71 15.51
N GLY A 40 20.07 8.60 14.19
CA GLY A 40 19.94 7.31 13.49
C GLY A 40 20.94 6.26 13.98
N ARG A 41 22.13 6.68 14.34
CA ARG A 41 23.21 5.79 14.81
C ARG A 41 23.00 5.27 16.24
N GLU A 42 22.16 5.94 17.05
CA GLU A 42 21.85 5.53 18.43
C GLU A 42 21.08 4.19 18.49
N HIS A 43 20.48 3.78 17.37
CA HIS A 43 19.78 2.51 17.23
C HIS A 43 20.71 1.32 16.91
N LEU A 44 22.01 1.55 16.76
CA LEU A 44 22.99 0.50 16.49
C LEU A 44 23.72 0.10 17.79
N ARG A 45 24.00 -1.21 17.94
CA ARG A 45 24.82 -1.70 19.07
C ARG A 45 26.23 -1.13 19.06
N GLU A 46 26.78 -0.91 17.88
CA GLU A 46 28.16 -0.45 17.68
C GLU A 46 28.22 0.72 16.68
N PRO A 47 27.64 1.89 17.03
CA PRO A 47 27.55 3.03 16.12
C PRO A 47 28.93 3.54 15.65
N HIS A 48 29.98 3.40 16.48
CA HIS A 48 31.35 3.78 16.15
C HIS A 48 31.95 2.94 15.01
N LYS A 49 31.53 1.70 14.84
CA LYS A 49 31.97 0.89 13.70
C LYS A 49 31.37 1.42 12.40
N LEU A 50 30.10 1.79 12.38
CA LEU A 50 29.49 2.40 11.21
C LEU A 50 30.13 3.73 10.85
N GLU A 51 30.46 4.58 11.84
CA GLU A 51 31.18 5.85 11.60
C GLU A 51 32.51 5.62 10.91
N ARG A 52 33.32 4.71 11.43
CA ARG A 52 34.62 4.36 10.86
C ARG A 52 34.48 3.84 9.43
N TYR A 53 33.39 3.12 9.14
CA TYR A 53 33.09 2.62 7.79
C TYR A 53 32.75 3.72 6.83
N LEU A 54 31.80 4.58 7.21
CA LEU A 54 31.36 5.70 6.39
C LEU A 54 32.51 6.64 6.07
N ASP A 55 33.42 6.86 7.02
CA ASP A 55 34.61 7.67 6.85
C ASP A 55 35.64 6.96 5.95
N ASN A 56 35.89 5.67 6.14
CA ASN A 56 36.82 4.88 5.33
C ASN A 56 36.35 4.72 3.88
N MET A 57 35.05 4.54 3.64
CA MET A 57 34.52 4.49 2.26
C MET A 57 34.79 5.75 1.45
N SER A 58 34.98 6.89 2.15
CA SER A 58 35.33 8.15 1.48
C SER A 58 36.79 8.22 1.03
N PHE A 59 37.67 7.41 1.60
CA PHE A 59 39.12 7.57 1.48
C PHE A 59 39.91 6.36 0.94
N GLN A 60 39.34 5.13 0.90
CA GLN A 60 40.13 3.95 0.52
C GLN A 60 39.82 3.40 -0.87
N LYS A 61 40.85 3.27 -1.71
CA LYS A 61 40.79 2.67 -3.04
C LYS A 61 40.79 1.13 -3.04
N GLU A 62 41.03 0.47 -1.91
CA GLU A 62 41.30 -0.97 -1.83
C GLU A 62 40.34 -1.77 -0.95
N VAL A 63 39.21 -1.22 -0.55
CA VAL A 63 38.21 -1.96 0.22
C VAL A 63 37.45 -2.87 -0.73
N THR A 64 37.56 -4.19 -0.55
CA THR A 64 36.76 -5.14 -1.30
C THR A 64 35.30 -5.08 -0.85
N ILE A 65 34.37 -5.33 -1.78
CA ILE A 65 32.93 -5.40 -1.49
C ILE A 65 32.66 -6.43 -0.38
N GLU A 66 33.39 -7.54 -0.39
CA GLU A 66 33.26 -8.59 0.63
C GLU A 66 33.59 -8.10 2.05
N ASN A 67 34.62 -7.28 2.20
CA ASN A 67 34.94 -6.65 3.49
C ASN A 67 33.85 -5.68 3.92
N LEU A 68 33.32 -4.87 3.00
CA LEU A 68 32.20 -3.97 3.28
C LEU A 68 30.96 -4.74 3.73
N VAL A 69 30.58 -5.79 2.99
CA VAL A 69 29.45 -6.65 3.33
C VAL A 69 29.62 -7.28 4.70
N MET A 70 30.81 -7.82 5.01
CA MET A 70 31.10 -8.47 6.27
C MET A 70 30.99 -7.51 7.46
N GLU A 71 31.51 -6.31 7.33
CA GLU A 71 31.49 -5.34 8.40
C GLU A 71 30.13 -4.66 8.58
N PHE A 72 29.39 -4.39 7.49
CA PHE A 72 27.99 -3.98 7.60
C PHE A 72 27.13 -5.05 8.27
N SER A 73 27.33 -6.32 7.95
CA SER A 73 26.63 -7.42 8.61
C SER A 73 26.90 -7.44 10.12
N GLU A 74 28.11 -7.09 10.54
CA GLU A 74 28.45 -7.05 11.97
C GLU A 74 27.80 -5.86 12.69
N VAL A 75 27.78 -4.69 12.05
CA VAL A 75 27.14 -3.48 12.60
C VAL A 75 25.61 -3.62 12.63
N LEU A 76 25.03 -4.27 11.62
CA LEU A 76 23.59 -4.42 11.44
C LEU A 76 23.04 -5.76 11.99
N LYS A 77 23.70 -6.35 12.98
CA LYS A 77 23.28 -7.66 13.59
C LYS A 77 21.83 -7.66 14.08
N ASP A 78 21.29 -6.52 14.48
CA ASP A 78 19.92 -6.40 14.93
C ASP A 78 18.90 -6.42 13.78
N PHE A 79 19.38 -6.44 12.53
CA PHE A 79 18.59 -6.39 11.30
C PHE A 79 18.99 -7.55 10.37
N ASP A 80 18.81 -8.78 10.83
CA ASP A 80 19.25 -10.02 10.13
C ASP A 80 18.75 -10.10 8.68
N PHE A 81 17.55 -9.58 8.39
CA PHE A 81 17.00 -9.56 7.04
C PHE A 81 17.87 -8.75 6.06
N LEU A 82 18.65 -7.77 6.54
CA LEU A 82 19.57 -6.99 5.72
C LEU A 82 20.81 -7.78 5.26
N ASN A 83 21.11 -8.90 5.90
CA ASN A 83 22.24 -9.74 5.49
C ASN A 83 22.03 -10.30 4.08
N GLU A 84 20.80 -10.67 3.71
CA GLU A 84 20.50 -11.06 2.34
C GLU A 84 20.60 -9.89 1.37
N ASN A 85 20.17 -8.70 1.79
CA ASN A 85 20.22 -7.48 1.00
C ASN A 85 21.67 -7.05 0.72
N LEU A 86 22.55 -7.22 1.70
CA LEU A 86 23.98 -6.95 1.55
C LEU A 86 24.66 -7.89 0.54
N ARG A 87 24.33 -9.20 0.56
CA ARG A 87 24.89 -10.18 -0.36
C ARG A 87 24.63 -9.85 -1.83
N VAL A 88 23.54 -9.17 -2.11
CA VAL A 88 23.22 -8.72 -3.46
C VAL A 88 24.21 -7.67 -3.93
N LEU A 89 24.68 -6.78 -3.04
CA LEU A 89 25.64 -5.74 -3.37
C LEU A 89 27.02 -6.32 -3.80
N ALA A 90 27.34 -7.54 -3.38
CA ALA A 90 28.56 -8.22 -3.82
C ALA A 90 28.55 -8.58 -5.34
N LYS A 91 27.41 -8.48 -6.02
CA LYS A 91 27.28 -8.75 -7.46
C LYS A 91 27.60 -7.55 -8.35
N ILE A 92 27.62 -6.35 -7.78
CA ILE A 92 27.94 -5.12 -8.53
C ILE A 92 29.42 -4.76 -8.34
N SER A 93 29.98 -4.01 -9.29
CA SER A 93 31.36 -3.53 -9.17
C SER A 93 31.52 -2.53 -8.03
N LEU A 94 32.74 -2.38 -7.52
CA LEU A 94 33.06 -1.40 -6.49
C LEU A 94 32.71 0.03 -6.95
N GLU A 95 32.93 0.36 -8.21
CA GLU A 95 32.59 1.65 -8.78
C GLU A 95 31.08 1.90 -8.78
N GLU A 96 30.30 0.90 -9.19
CA GLU A 96 28.83 0.96 -9.14
C GLU A 96 28.31 1.07 -7.70
N LEU A 97 28.91 0.33 -6.75
CA LEU A 97 28.56 0.41 -5.34
C LEU A 97 28.87 1.81 -4.78
N GLN A 98 30.05 2.34 -5.08
CA GLN A 98 30.42 3.69 -4.67
C GLN A 98 29.48 4.75 -5.27
N GLU A 99 29.12 4.62 -6.55
CA GLU A 99 28.13 5.50 -7.19
C GLU A 99 26.76 5.36 -6.54
N PHE A 100 26.32 4.12 -6.26
CA PHE A 100 25.05 3.84 -5.60
C PHE A 100 24.99 4.44 -4.19
N LEU A 101 26.04 4.32 -3.40
CA LEU A 101 26.11 4.87 -2.04
C LEU A 101 26.35 6.39 -2.02
N LYS A 102 27.06 6.94 -3.03
CA LYS A 102 27.31 8.39 -3.18
C LYS A 102 26.09 9.19 -3.64
N ILE A 103 25.07 8.52 -4.09
CA ILE A 103 23.92 9.18 -4.72
C ILE A 103 23.29 10.25 -3.83
N ASP A 104 23.50 10.18 -2.53
CA ASP A 104 22.69 10.93 -1.59
C ASP A 104 23.43 11.95 -0.74
N ARG A 105 24.43 12.57 -1.32
CA ARG A 105 24.84 13.90 -0.86
C ARG A 105 23.69 14.93 -0.86
N LEU A 106 22.53 14.58 -1.43
CA LEU A 106 21.28 15.34 -1.26
C LEU A 106 20.79 15.33 0.21
N PHE A 107 21.18 14.35 1.01
CA PHE A 107 20.94 14.29 2.46
C PHE A 107 22.07 14.89 3.31
N GLN A 108 23.01 15.61 2.73
CA GLN A 108 24.03 16.33 3.52
C GLN A 108 23.45 17.43 4.42
N GLN A 109 22.19 17.83 4.18
CA GLN A 109 21.42 18.61 5.14
C GLN A 109 20.79 17.63 6.14
N LYS A 110 21.04 17.84 7.43
CA LYS A 110 20.41 17.07 8.50
C LYS A 110 18.89 17.24 8.39
N ILE A 111 18.20 16.17 7.99
CA ILE A 111 16.74 16.12 7.91
C ILE A 111 16.17 15.59 9.22
N ASP A 112 14.96 16.00 9.56
CA ASP A 112 14.24 15.41 10.68
C ASP A 112 13.62 14.05 10.32
N ARG A 113 13.19 13.30 11.35
CA ARG A 113 12.60 11.96 11.14
C ARG A 113 11.31 11.99 10.32
N GLY A 114 10.51 13.05 10.41
CA GLY A 114 9.29 13.18 9.63
C GLY A 114 9.58 13.32 8.14
N GLN A 115 10.57 14.15 7.80
CA GLN A 115 11.04 14.29 6.41
C GLN A 115 11.65 12.99 5.90
N PHE A 116 12.39 12.26 6.75
CA PHE A 116 12.95 10.97 6.37
C PHE A 116 11.87 9.93 6.13
N LEU A 117 10.85 9.87 6.97
CA LEU A 117 9.72 8.97 6.79
C LEU A 117 9.02 9.17 5.44
N GLU A 118 8.76 10.42 5.06
CA GLU A 118 8.15 10.71 3.74
C GLU A 118 9.03 10.18 2.59
N ILE A 119 10.34 10.36 2.70
CA ILE A 119 11.28 9.85 1.69
C ILE A 119 11.31 8.33 1.70
N ALA A 120 11.34 7.69 2.86
CA ALA A 120 11.33 6.24 2.99
C ALA A 120 10.05 5.65 2.37
N LEU A 121 8.91 6.26 2.61
CA LEU A 121 7.64 5.85 1.99
C LEU A 121 7.66 6.04 0.46
N GLU A 122 8.27 7.12 -0.07
CA GLU A 122 8.48 7.27 -1.52
C GLU A 122 9.41 6.17 -2.10
N ILE A 123 10.44 5.77 -1.36
CA ILE A 123 11.34 4.67 -1.78
C ILE A 123 10.58 3.36 -1.79
N ILE A 124 9.75 3.09 -0.79
CA ILE A 124 8.89 1.89 -0.75
C ILE A 124 7.97 1.85 -1.97
N GLU A 125 7.38 2.96 -2.38
CA GLU A 125 6.56 3.02 -3.60
C GLU A 125 7.37 2.66 -4.85
N VAL A 126 8.60 3.16 -4.96
CA VAL A 126 9.51 2.79 -6.05
C VAL A 126 9.83 1.30 -6.00
N ILE A 127 10.19 0.77 -4.83
CA ILE A 127 10.47 -0.66 -4.63
C ILE A 127 9.26 -1.48 -5.08
N ASN A 128 8.06 -1.10 -4.66
CA ASN A 128 6.84 -1.79 -5.01
C ASN A 128 6.57 -1.77 -6.52
N SER A 129 7.02 -0.73 -7.24
CA SER A 129 6.90 -0.67 -8.70
C SER A 129 7.74 -1.72 -9.45
N PHE A 130 8.68 -2.39 -8.79
CA PHE A 130 9.51 -3.47 -9.36
C PHE A 130 9.07 -4.87 -8.94
N GLN A 131 8.17 -5.00 -7.96
CA GLN A 131 7.75 -6.29 -7.45
C GLN A 131 7.01 -7.12 -8.50
N ASN A 132 7.15 -8.43 -8.43
CA ASN A 132 6.41 -9.33 -9.29
C ASN A 132 5.03 -9.61 -8.65
N PRO A 133 3.91 -9.44 -9.39
CA PRO A 133 2.57 -9.72 -8.88
C PRO A 133 2.38 -11.12 -8.30
N ARG A 134 3.18 -12.08 -8.74
CA ARG A 134 3.11 -13.49 -8.29
C ARG A 134 3.59 -13.72 -6.86
N MET A 135 4.29 -12.76 -6.26
CA MET A 135 4.82 -12.90 -4.90
C MET A 135 3.80 -12.55 -3.79
N GLY A 136 2.58 -12.12 -4.15
CA GLY A 136 1.51 -11.84 -3.18
C GLY A 136 1.81 -10.67 -2.23
N GLN A 137 2.88 -9.93 -2.47
CA GLN A 137 3.28 -8.78 -1.69
C GLN A 137 2.65 -7.53 -2.30
N PHE A 138 1.51 -7.14 -1.75
CA PHE A 138 0.81 -5.94 -2.17
C PHE A 138 1.19 -4.79 -1.25
N SER A 139 1.24 -3.60 -1.82
CA SER A 139 1.50 -2.36 -1.12
C SER A 139 0.37 -1.39 -1.40
N THR A 140 0.00 -0.63 -0.41
CA THR A 140 -1.08 0.35 -0.52
C THR A 140 -0.56 1.60 -1.24
N PRO A 141 -1.19 2.03 -2.34
CA PRO A 141 -0.84 3.28 -3.01
C PRO A 141 -0.94 4.49 -2.07
N LYS A 142 -0.05 5.46 -2.28
CA LYS A 142 -0.01 6.69 -1.50
C LYS A 142 -1.37 7.40 -1.44
N GLU A 143 -2.04 7.47 -2.57
CA GLU A 143 -3.34 8.14 -2.71
C GLU A 143 -4.39 7.52 -1.80
N VAL A 144 -4.38 6.20 -1.66
CA VAL A 144 -5.29 5.45 -0.77
C VAL A 144 -4.95 5.71 0.69
N GLY A 145 -3.66 5.63 1.04
CA GLY A 145 -3.20 5.91 2.39
C GLY A 145 -3.49 7.34 2.85
N GLU A 146 -3.25 8.33 1.98
CA GLU A 146 -3.57 9.74 2.28
C GLU A 146 -5.08 9.98 2.39
N LEU A 147 -5.91 9.36 1.54
CA LEU A 147 -7.36 9.45 1.66
C LEU A 147 -7.84 8.85 2.99
N LEU A 148 -7.34 7.67 3.37
CA LEU A 148 -7.69 7.05 4.64
C LEU A 148 -7.20 7.85 5.85
N LYS A 149 -6.02 8.46 5.79
CA LYS A 149 -5.49 9.36 6.82
C LYS A 149 -6.46 10.53 7.09
N GLU A 150 -6.97 11.17 6.02
CA GLU A 150 -7.92 12.28 6.14
C GLU A 150 -9.29 11.84 6.67
N ILE A 151 -9.76 10.63 6.30
CA ILE A 151 -11.07 10.12 6.71
C ILE A 151 -11.06 9.56 8.13
N ILE A 152 -10.07 8.73 8.45
CA ILE A 152 -10.02 8.00 9.73
C ILE A 152 -9.58 8.92 10.88
N GLU A 153 -8.71 9.89 10.61
CA GLU A 153 -8.25 10.89 11.59
C GLU A 153 -7.81 10.28 12.93
N VAL A 154 -6.82 9.38 12.90
CA VAL A 154 -6.26 8.79 14.13
C VAL A 154 -5.72 9.89 15.04
N LYS A 155 -6.06 9.85 16.30
CA LYS A 155 -5.60 10.85 17.30
C LYS A 155 -4.31 10.38 17.98
N ASN A 156 -3.57 11.31 18.57
CA ASN A 156 -2.28 11.00 19.20
C ASN A 156 -2.38 10.01 20.39
N ASN A 157 -3.54 9.94 21.03
CA ASN A 157 -3.80 9.04 22.14
C ASN A 157 -4.54 7.76 21.71
N GLU A 158 -4.66 7.48 20.42
CA GLU A 158 -5.29 6.28 19.90
C GLU A 158 -4.24 5.33 19.37
N LYS A 159 -4.39 4.06 19.71
CA LYS A 159 -3.62 2.95 19.14
C LYS A 159 -4.20 2.58 17.78
N CYS A 160 -3.34 2.51 16.78
CA CYS A 160 -3.69 2.05 15.45
C CYS A 160 -3.00 0.71 15.17
N ILE A 161 -3.75 -0.29 14.74
CA ILE A 161 -3.16 -1.55 14.27
C ILE A 161 -3.45 -1.80 12.79
N ASP A 162 -2.47 -2.40 12.11
CA ASP A 162 -2.64 -2.97 10.78
C ASP A 162 -2.54 -4.49 10.88
N ILE A 163 -3.61 -5.19 10.52
CA ILE A 163 -3.68 -6.65 10.63
C ILE A 163 -3.02 -7.38 9.44
N THR A 164 -2.46 -6.63 8.49
CA THR A 164 -1.68 -7.13 7.33
C THR A 164 -0.56 -6.15 7.00
N PHE A 165 0.34 -5.97 7.94
CA PHE A 165 1.23 -4.81 8.03
C PHE A 165 2.11 -4.61 6.78
N GLY A 166 2.59 -5.68 6.15
CA GLY A 166 3.49 -5.59 5.03
C GLY A 166 4.76 -4.79 5.36
N LYS A 167 5.05 -3.79 4.54
CA LYS A 167 6.16 -2.84 4.77
C LYS A 167 5.75 -1.62 5.62
N GLY A 168 4.49 -1.56 6.04
CA GLY A 168 3.97 -0.50 6.92
C GLY A 168 3.49 0.77 6.21
N ASP A 169 3.45 0.79 4.91
CA ASP A 169 3.09 1.97 4.12
C ASP A 169 1.68 2.50 4.43
N LEU A 170 0.69 1.64 4.66
CA LEU A 170 -0.64 2.05 5.10
C LEU A 170 -0.64 2.55 6.54
N ALA A 171 -0.17 1.73 7.48
CA ALA A 171 -0.20 2.03 8.90
C ALA A 171 0.58 3.29 9.26
N LEU A 172 1.75 3.49 8.65
CA LEU A 172 2.62 4.65 8.88
C LEU A 172 2.03 5.96 8.33
N ARG A 173 1.18 5.89 7.29
CA ARG A 173 0.47 7.07 6.78
C ARG A 173 -0.74 7.42 7.64
N VAL A 174 -1.51 6.43 8.07
CA VAL A 174 -2.77 6.63 8.79
C VAL A 174 -2.55 6.82 10.30
N GLY A 175 -1.70 5.99 10.90
CA GLY A 175 -1.43 5.98 12.34
C GLY A 175 -0.66 7.21 12.83
N LYS A 176 -0.71 7.48 14.12
CA LYS A 176 -0.04 8.62 14.76
C LYS A 176 1.14 8.16 15.61
N LYS A 177 0.97 8.07 16.91
CA LYS A 177 2.06 7.79 17.85
C LYS A 177 2.23 6.28 18.07
N GLU A 178 1.17 5.61 18.45
CA GLU A 178 1.17 4.18 18.74
C GLU A 178 0.65 3.39 17.53
N ILE A 179 1.55 2.63 16.91
CA ILE A 179 1.25 1.81 15.73
C ILE A 179 1.82 0.43 15.96
N SER A 180 0.97 -0.59 15.85
CA SER A 180 1.39 -1.99 15.86
C SER A 180 0.83 -2.72 14.64
N GLY A 181 1.32 -3.91 14.38
CA GLY A 181 0.82 -4.69 13.26
C GLY A 181 1.11 -6.16 13.33
N TYR A 182 0.54 -6.89 12.39
CA TYR A 182 0.67 -8.33 12.24
C TYR A 182 1.07 -8.65 10.81
N GLU A 183 2.11 -9.47 10.65
CA GLU A 183 2.62 -9.87 9.34
C GLU A 183 3.03 -11.33 9.37
N ILE A 184 2.60 -12.10 8.38
CA ILE A 184 2.92 -13.53 8.29
C ILE A 184 4.33 -13.79 7.76
N ASN A 185 4.85 -12.88 6.95
CA ASN A 185 6.18 -12.97 6.37
C ASN A 185 7.22 -12.34 7.31
N SER A 186 8.16 -13.16 7.80
CA SER A 186 9.16 -12.70 8.77
C SER A 186 10.05 -11.57 8.25
N THR A 187 10.43 -11.60 6.97
CA THR A 187 11.24 -10.55 6.34
C THR A 187 10.49 -9.21 6.30
N LEU A 188 9.20 -9.24 5.89
CA LEU A 188 8.38 -8.04 5.88
C LEU A 188 8.09 -7.52 7.28
N GLY A 189 7.81 -8.41 8.24
CA GLY A 189 7.58 -8.01 9.63
C GLY A 189 8.81 -7.38 10.28
N SER A 190 10.00 -7.93 10.03
CA SER A 190 11.27 -7.32 10.49
C SER A 190 11.52 -5.96 9.83
N PHE A 191 11.21 -5.84 8.54
CA PHE A 191 11.27 -4.56 7.84
C PHE A 191 10.26 -3.56 8.40
N GLY A 192 9.05 -4.00 8.71
CA GLY A 192 8.01 -3.19 9.36
C GLY A 192 8.47 -2.64 10.71
N ASN A 193 9.10 -3.47 11.54
CA ASN A 193 9.69 -3.05 12.82
C ASN A 193 10.78 -1.97 12.63
N LEU A 194 11.64 -2.14 11.64
CA LEU A 194 12.60 -1.11 11.28
C LEU A 194 11.90 0.21 10.88
N MET A 195 10.84 0.13 10.07
CA MET A 195 10.09 1.31 9.64
C MET A 195 9.39 2.03 10.81
N LEU A 196 8.86 1.29 11.80
CA LEU A 196 8.33 1.87 13.04
C LEU A 196 9.43 2.61 13.81
N SER A 197 10.62 2.02 13.93
CA SER A 197 11.78 2.64 14.58
C SER A 197 12.21 3.92 13.84
N ILE A 198 12.34 3.87 12.51
CA ILE A 198 12.63 5.03 11.65
C ILE A 198 11.62 6.15 11.89
N ALA A 199 10.34 5.81 11.92
CA ALA A 199 9.25 6.76 12.09
C ALA A 199 9.08 7.24 13.54
N ASN A 200 9.88 6.74 14.49
CA ASN A 200 9.75 6.98 15.93
C ASN A 200 8.33 6.73 16.44
N LYS A 201 7.81 5.54 16.10
CA LYS A 201 6.49 5.09 16.54
C LYS A 201 6.62 4.12 17.70
N ASP A 202 5.72 4.26 18.67
CA ASP A 202 5.57 3.31 19.75
C ASP A 202 4.77 2.10 19.23
N GLY A 203 5.28 0.88 19.46
CA GLY A 203 4.65 -0.37 19.04
C GLY A 203 5.58 -1.28 18.24
N GLU A 204 5.04 -2.41 17.81
CA GLU A 204 5.80 -3.46 17.14
C GLU A 204 4.96 -4.19 16.08
N VAL A 205 5.65 -4.88 15.19
CA VAL A 205 5.05 -5.81 14.22
C VAL A 205 5.34 -7.23 14.68
N GLU A 206 4.29 -7.96 15.02
CA GLU A 206 4.39 -9.38 15.37
C GLU A 206 4.36 -10.24 14.10
N ILE A 207 5.23 -11.26 14.08
CA ILE A 207 5.31 -12.20 12.95
C ILE A 207 4.34 -13.34 13.19
N VAL A 208 3.11 -13.18 12.72
CA VAL A 208 2.03 -14.15 12.92
C VAL A 208 0.98 -14.05 11.80
N ASN A 209 0.31 -15.18 11.53
CA ASN A 209 -0.89 -15.14 10.69
C ASN A 209 -2.03 -14.48 11.49
N SER A 210 -2.42 -13.26 11.12
CA SER A 210 -3.45 -12.49 11.82
C SER A 210 -4.82 -13.20 11.90
N LEU A 211 -5.16 -14.03 10.91
CA LEU A 211 -6.39 -14.82 10.96
C LEU A 211 -6.39 -15.90 12.04
N ASN A 212 -5.21 -16.35 12.47
CA ASN A 212 -5.03 -17.36 13.53
C ASN A 212 -4.44 -16.76 14.81
N GLY A 213 -3.95 -15.53 14.77
CA GLY A 213 -3.39 -14.82 15.92
C GLY A 213 -4.47 -14.47 16.96
N ASP A 214 -4.05 -14.43 18.21
CA ASP A 214 -4.85 -13.88 19.32
C ASP A 214 -4.18 -12.59 19.77
N PHE A 215 -4.82 -11.47 19.51
CA PHE A 215 -4.32 -10.15 19.84
C PHE A 215 -5.42 -9.23 20.34
N GLU A 216 -5.01 -8.23 21.10
CA GLU A 216 -5.92 -7.29 21.74
C GLU A 216 -6.64 -6.38 20.76
N GLU A 217 -7.81 -5.91 21.17
CA GLU A 217 -8.51 -4.86 20.43
C GLU A 217 -7.77 -3.53 20.51
N SER A 218 -7.78 -2.80 19.39
CA SER A 218 -7.18 -1.47 19.25
C SER A 218 -8.24 -0.41 18.96
N ASP A 219 -7.92 0.87 19.21
CA ASP A 219 -8.85 1.96 18.91
C ASP A 219 -9.23 2.00 17.43
N VAL A 220 -8.23 1.90 16.58
CA VAL A 220 -8.36 1.97 15.12
C VAL A 220 -7.71 0.76 14.48
N VAL A 221 -8.40 0.17 13.49
CA VAL A 221 -7.86 -0.94 12.67
C VAL A 221 -7.85 -0.53 11.21
N VAL A 222 -6.71 -0.69 10.55
CA VAL A 222 -6.58 -0.58 9.11
C VAL A 222 -6.12 -1.90 8.51
N CYS A 223 -6.43 -2.13 7.25
CA CYS A 223 -6.06 -3.39 6.60
C CYS A 223 -6.10 -3.26 5.08
N ASP A 224 -5.01 -3.69 4.42
CA ASP A 224 -4.96 -3.94 2.98
C ASP A 224 -4.58 -5.41 2.76
N PRO A 225 -5.55 -6.34 2.89
CA PRO A 225 -5.27 -7.77 2.90
C PRO A 225 -4.99 -8.29 1.49
N PRO A 226 -4.32 -9.44 1.37
CA PRO A 226 -4.19 -10.12 0.09
C PRO A 226 -5.58 -10.51 -0.44
N TYR A 227 -5.86 -10.11 -1.71
CA TYR A 227 -7.20 -10.24 -2.29
C TYR A 227 -7.56 -11.66 -2.67
N SER A 228 -8.77 -12.06 -2.30
CA SER A 228 -9.43 -13.27 -2.76
C SER A 228 -8.63 -14.56 -2.62
N MET A 229 -7.78 -14.66 -1.60
CA MET A 229 -7.05 -15.91 -1.33
C MET A 229 -8.05 -17.07 -1.16
N SER A 230 -7.69 -18.22 -1.71
CA SER A 230 -8.40 -19.49 -1.53
C SER A 230 -7.72 -20.30 -0.43
N SER A 231 -8.48 -21.19 0.23
CA SER A 231 -7.93 -22.14 1.21
C SER A 231 -7.34 -21.48 2.47
N VAL A 232 -8.18 -20.77 3.21
CA VAL A 232 -7.82 -20.25 4.53
C VAL A 232 -8.05 -21.38 5.55
N ASN A 233 -6.97 -21.95 6.10
CA ASN A 233 -7.07 -22.87 7.22
C ASN A 233 -7.23 -22.04 8.50
N LEU A 234 -8.39 -22.14 9.10
CA LEU A 234 -8.74 -21.40 10.32
C LEU A 234 -9.16 -22.37 11.42
N ASP A 235 -8.84 -22.01 12.65
CA ASP A 235 -9.42 -22.64 13.83
C ASP A 235 -10.91 -22.25 13.91
N GLU A 236 -11.78 -23.20 14.23
CA GLU A 236 -13.24 -23.03 14.15
C GLU A 236 -13.81 -22.04 15.18
N ASP A 237 -13.11 -21.80 16.30
CA ASP A 237 -13.61 -21.02 17.46
C ASP A 237 -13.09 -19.57 17.52
N ARG A 238 -13.06 -18.87 16.40
CA ARG A 238 -12.61 -17.47 16.36
C ARG A 238 -13.75 -16.47 16.58
N SER A 239 -13.53 -15.49 17.48
CA SER A 239 -14.53 -14.46 17.84
C SER A 239 -15.06 -13.67 16.63
N TYR A 240 -14.21 -13.44 15.64
CA TYR A 240 -14.61 -12.71 14.43
C TYR A 240 -15.50 -13.53 13.47
N LEU A 241 -15.67 -14.85 13.70
CA LEU A 241 -16.59 -15.68 12.92
C LEU A 241 -18.07 -15.54 13.38
N LYS A 242 -18.35 -14.68 14.32
CA LYS A 242 -19.72 -14.43 14.80
C LYS A 242 -20.72 -13.97 13.72
N TRP A 243 -20.23 -13.45 12.59
CA TRP A 243 -21.07 -13.13 11.43
C TRP A 243 -21.18 -14.26 10.41
N GLY A 244 -20.45 -15.37 10.63
CA GLY A 244 -20.34 -16.55 9.76
C GLY A 244 -18.97 -16.67 9.11
N ALA A 245 -18.70 -17.86 8.55
CA ALA A 245 -17.45 -18.19 7.89
C ALA A 245 -17.63 -18.15 6.37
N PRO A 246 -16.92 -17.29 5.62
CA PRO A 246 -17.07 -17.12 4.17
C PRO A 246 -16.72 -18.35 3.32
N ARG A 247 -15.97 -19.30 3.82
CA ARG A 247 -15.53 -20.61 3.28
C ARG A 247 -14.63 -20.58 2.03
N ARG A 248 -14.84 -19.68 1.06
CA ARG A 248 -14.14 -19.74 -0.25
C ARG A 248 -13.02 -18.71 -0.40
N LYS A 249 -13.23 -17.49 0.10
CA LYS A 249 -12.32 -16.36 -0.10
C LYS A 249 -12.03 -15.66 1.21
N SER A 250 -10.80 -15.15 1.34
CA SER A 250 -10.31 -14.53 2.57
C SER A 250 -10.91 -13.15 2.86
N ASP A 251 -11.43 -12.46 1.87
CA ASP A 251 -11.79 -11.04 1.96
C ASP A 251 -12.70 -10.71 3.16
N LEU A 252 -13.79 -11.47 3.32
CA LEU A 252 -14.72 -11.23 4.43
C LEU A 252 -14.24 -11.77 5.80
N TYR A 253 -13.26 -12.69 5.81
CA TYR A 253 -12.57 -13.04 7.07
C TYR A 253 -11.79 -11.84 7.59
N PHE A 254 -11.02 -11.15 6.75
CA PHE A 254 -10.29 -9.96 7.13
C PHE A 254 -11.22 -8.80 7.52
N LEU A 255 -12.34 -8.60 6.82
CA LEU A 255 -13.34 -7.61 7.22
C LEU A 255 -13.92 -7.92 8.61
N SER A 256 -14.28 -9.18 8.85
CA SER A 256 -14.80 -9.61 10.15
C SER A 256 -13.77 -9.41 11.25
N LEU A 257 -12.52 -9.79 11.02
CA LEU A 257 -11.41 -9.62 11.96
C LEU A 257 -11.15 -8.13 12.25
N ALA A 258 -11.09 -7.29 11.21
CA ALA A 258 -10.86 -5.86 11.36
C ALA A 258 -11.95 -5.20 12.23
N ILE A 259 -13.23 -5.53 12.00
CA ILE A 259 -14.34 -5.04 12.82
C ILE A 259 -14.24 -5.61 14.23
N ASP A 260 -13.95 -6.90 14.39
CA ASP A 260 -13.87 -7.54 15.71
C ASP A 260 -12.78 -6.89 16.57
N LYS A 261 -11.60 -6.71 16.05
CA LYS A 261 -10.43 -6.17 16.75
C LYS A 261 -10.40 -4.64 16.87
N SER A 262 -11.36 -3.94 16.29
CA SER A 262 -11.52 -2.49 16.51
C SER A 262 -12.37 -2.19 17.71
N LYS A 263 -11.93 -1.26 18.58
CA LYS A 263 -12.75 -0.67 19.65
C LYS A 263 -13.64 0.44 19.12
N LYS A 264 -13.14 1.23 18.16
CA LYS A 264 -13.83 2.44 17.71
C LYS A 264 -14.19 2.40 16.23
N ARG A 265 -13.20 2.40 15.36
CA ARG A 265 -13.39 2.53 13.91
C ARG A 265 -12.24 1.94 13.12
N GLY A 266 -12.41 1.87 11.83
CA GLY A 266 -11.33 1.44 10.95
C GLY A 266 -11.72 1.42 9.48
N ALA A 267 -10.80 0.92 8.68
CA ALA A 267 -10.98 0.78 7.25
C ALA A 267 -10.29 -0.47 6.72
N ILE A 268 -10.88 -1.07 5.71
CA ILE A 268 -10.29 -2.18 4.97
C ILE A 268 -10.43 -1.94 3.47
N ILE A 269 -9.40 -2.32 2.72
CA ILE A 269 -9.40 -2.30 1.27
C ILE A 269 -9.85 -3.67 0.79
N LEU A 270 -10.91 -3.72 0.00
CA LEU A 270 -11.47 -4.97 -0.51
C LEU A 270 -11.61 -4.95 -2.04
N PRO A 271 -11.39 -6.07 -2.73
CA PRO A 271 -11.75 -6.17 -4.13
C PRO A 271 -13.27 -6.11 -4.30
N GLU A 272 -13.73 -5.49 -5.37
CA GLU A 272 -15.17 -5.33 -5.68
C GLU A 272 -15.95 -6.64 -5.55
N GLY A 273 -15.33 -7.77 -5.94
CA GLY A 273 -15.95 -9.09 -5.82
C GLY A 273 -16.46 -9.41 -4.41
N ALA A 274 -15.75 -9.00 -3.36
CA ALA A 274 -16.16 -9.19 -1.97
C ALA A 274 -17.48 -8.48 -1.63
N LEU A 275 -17.81 -7.43 -2.37
CA LEU A 275 -18.95 -6.58 -2.12
C LEU A 275 -20.25 -7.10 -2.78
N PHE A 276 -20.16 -8.06 -3.71
CA PHE A 276 -21.34 -8.56 -4.43
C PHE A 276 -21.44 -10.08 -4.57
N ARG A 277 -20.37 -10.86 -4.30
CA ARG A 277 -20.48 -12.33 -4.39
C ARG A 277 -21.62 -12.84 -3.49
N GLY A 278 -22.43 -13.74 -4.04
CA GLY A 278 -23.58 -14.35 -3.37
C GLY A 278 -23.24 -15.58 -2.54
N GLY A 279 -24.27 -16.37 -2.17
CA GLY A 279 -24.12 -17.55 -1.34
C GLY A 279 -23.64 -17.23 0.06
N VAL A 280 -22.80 -18.10 0.65
CA VAL A 280 -22.31 -17.95 2.03
C VAL A 280 -21.61 -16.59 2.26
N GLU A 281 -20.88 -16.08 1.28
CA GLU A 281 -20.26 -14.74 1.39
C GLU A 281 -21.33 -13.63 1.45
N GLY A 282 -22.42 -13.77 0.70
CA GLY A 282 -23.57 -12.88 0.77
C GLY A 282 -24.26 -12.89 2.14
N ASP A 283 -24.39 -14.09 2.75
CA ASP A 283 -24.95 -14.24 4.09
C ASP A 283 -24.08 -13.56 5.16
N VAL A 284 -22.77 -13.81 5.12
CA VAL A 284 -21.78 -13.17 6.04
C VAL A 284 -21.85 -11.66 5.91
N ARG A 285 -21.80 -11.14 4.68
CA ARG A 285 -21.87 -9.71 4.39
C ARG A 285 -23.19 -9.11 4.90
N SER A 286 -24.32 -9.79 4.68
CA SER A 286 -25.63 -9.37 5.18
C SER A 286 -25.65 -9.32 6.71
N ASN A 287 -25.02 -10.28 7.40
CA ASN A 287 -24.93 -10.28 8.86
C ASN A 287 -24.07 -9.12 9.39
N ILE A 288 -22.95 -8.80 8.70
CA ILE A 288 -22.13 -7.63 9.03
C ILE A 288 -22.95 -6.34 8.82
N ILE A 289 -23.71 -6.20 7.74
CA ILE A 289 -24.60 -5.05 7.49
C ILE A 289 -25.62 -4.90 8.60
N LYS A 290 -26.27 -6.01 9.04
CA LYS A 290 -27.23 -6.02 10.14
C LYS A 290 -26.64 -5.58 11.47
N SER A 291 -25.34 -5.76 11.70
CA SER A 291 -24.66 -5.29 12.91
C SER A 291 -24.67 -3.75 13.03
N GLY A 292 -24.80 -3.05 11.89
CA GLY A 292 -24.82 -1.60 11.81
C GLY A 292 -23.45 -0.94 11.95
N PHE A 293 -22.36 -1.71 11.81
CA PHE A 293 -21.00 -1.20 11.97
C PHE A 293 -20.41 -0.61 10.68
N ILE A 294 -20.89 -1.01 9.49
CA ILE A 294 -20.43 -0.40 8.24
C ILE A 294 -20.98 1.03 8.16
N GLU A 295 -20.08 2.00 8.09
CA GLU A 295 -20.41 3.42 7.98
C GLU A 295 -20.46 3.87 6.53
N GLY A 296 -19.47 3.45 5.72
CA GLY A 296 -19.42 3.84 4.33
C GLY A 296 -18.62 2.90 3.43
N VAL A 297 -18.84 3.07 2.13
CA VAL A 297 -18.12 2.38 1.06
C VAL A 297 -17.66 3.42 0.04
N ILE A 298 -16.36 3.45 -0.25
CA ILE A 298 -15.76 4.35 -1.24
C ILE A 298 -15.22 3.49 -2.38
N SER A 299 -15.75 3.66 -3.58
CA SER A 299 -15.26 2.93 -4.76
C SER A 299 -14.04 3.64 -5.35
N LEU A 300 -12.98 2.88 -5.62
CA LEU A 300 -11.73 3.34 -6.19
C LEU A 300 -11.63 2.96 -7.67
N PRO A 301 -10.85 3.68 -8.50
CA PRO A 301 -10.68 3.31 -9.90
C PRO A 301 -9.88 2.01 -10.06
N SER A 302 -10.11 1.32 -11.17
CA SER A 302 -9.24 0.24 -11.62
C SER A 302 -7.83 0.76 -11.93
N ASN A 303 -6.82 -0.11 -11.85
CA ASN A 303 -5.40 0.22 -12.05
C ASN A 303 -4.83 1.27 -11.06
N LEU A 304 -5.47 1.47 -9.91
CA LEU A 304 -4.93 2.24 -8.80
C LEU A 304 -3.99 1.38 -7.96
N MET A 305 -4.43 0.17 -7.61
CA MET A 305 -3.62 -0.76 -6.84
C MET A 305 -2.47 -1.31 -7.70
N PHE A 306 -1.28 -1.40 -7.10
CA PHE A 306 -0.10 -1.91 -7.80
C PHE A 306 -0.34 -3.32 -8.34
N TYR A 307 0.07 -3.58 -9.58
CA TYR A 307 0.08 -4.89 -10.25
C TYR A 307 -1.27 -5.58 -10.48
N THR A 308 -2.36 -4.89 -10.27
CA THR A 308 -3.68 -5.45 -10.55
C THR A 308 -4.58 -4.44 -11.25
N SER A 309 -5.38 -4.91 -12.18
CA SER A 309 -6.48 -4.13 -12.74
C SER A 309 -7.78 -4.31 -11.96
N ILE A 310 -7.75 -5.10 -10.89
CA ILE A 310 -8.92 -5.36 -10.05
C ILE A 310 -9.36 -4.04 -9.43
N GLN A 311 -10.62 -3.71 -9.61
CA GLN A 311 -11.23 -2.57 -8.94
C GLN A 311 -11.42 -2.90 -7.46
N THR A 312 -11.09 -1.95 -6.61
CA THR A 312 -11.20 -2.08 -5.15
C THR A 312 -12.10 -1.00 -4.56
N SER A 313 -12.52 -1.23 -3.34
CA SER A 313 -13.27 -0.26 -2.54
C SER A 313 -12.74 -0.22 -1.12
N LEU A 314 -12.83 0.96 -0.50
CA LEU A 314 -12.63 1.12 0.94
C LEU A 314 -13.95 0.83 1.63
N VAL A 315 -13.94 -0.08 2.60
CA VAL A 315 -15.06 -0.30 3.52
C VAL A 315 -14.68 0.33 4.85
N ILE A 316 -15.37 1.40 5.20
CA ILE A 316 -15.17 2.12 6.45
C ILE A 316 -16.19 1.62 7.46
N PHE A 317 -15.72 1.30 8.67
CA PHE A 317 -16.59 0.83 9.76
C PHE A 317 -16.38 1.63 11.03
N ASN A 318 -17.45 1.73 11.83
CA ASN A 318 -17.49 2.50 13.07
C ASN A 318 -18.31 1.74 14.12
N LYS A 319 -17.66 1.33 15.22
CA LYS A 319 -18.30 0.59 16.33
C LYS A 319 -18.86 1.52 17.43
N THR A 320 -18.48 2.80 17.41
CA THR A 320 -18.97 3.76 18.41
C THR A 320 -20.42 4.19 18.15
N LYS A 321 -20.87 4.06 16.90
CA LYS A 321 -22.23 4.45 16.49
C LYS A 321 -22.78 3.46 15.46
N LYS A 322 -23.82 2.73 15.85
CA LYS A 322 -24.55 1.88 14.91
C LYS A 322 -25.33 2.73 13.91
N SER A 323 -25.15 2.44 12.64
CA SER A 323 -25.87 3.11 11.57
C SER A 323 -26.94 2.20 10.95
N LYS A 324 -28.08 2.80 10.60
CA LYS A 324 -29.14 2.15 9.81
C LYS A 324 -29.04 2.44 8.32
N LYS A 325 -28.03 3.19 7.92
CA LYS A 325 -27.73 3.56 6.52
C LYS A 325 -26.24 3.58 6.30
N ILE A 326 -25.81 3.28 5.09
CA ILE A 326 -24.43 3.27 4.67
C ILE A 326 -24.22 4.40 3.66
N PHE A 327 -23.12 5.13 3.80
CA PHE A 327 -22.74 6.20 2.88
C PHE A 327 -21.92 5.62 1.75
N PHE A 328 -22.35 5.80 0.51
CA PHE A 328 -21.64 5.41 -0.69
C PHE A 328 -21.00 6.63 -1.35
N LEU A 329 -19.74 6.52 -1.75
CA LEU A 329 -18.98 7.56 -2.42
C LEU A 329 -18.22 6.98 -3.63
N ASP A 330 -18.51 7.45 -4.83
CA ASP A 330 -17.75 7.10 -6.04
C ASP A 330 -16.58 8.06 -6.23
N ALA A 331 -15.37 7.59 -5.94
CA ALA A 331 -14.16 8.38 -6.10
C ALA A 331 -13.53 8.29 -7.51
N LYS A 332 -14.03 7.38 -8.37
CA LYS A 332 -13.38 7.02 -9.64
C LYS A 332 -13.13 8.20 -10.57
N GLU A 333 -14.12 9.07 -10.71
CA GLU A 333 -14.06 10.23 -11.63
C GLU A 333 -13.08 11.32 -11.19
N LYS A 334 -12.67 11.32 -9.93
CA LYS A 334 -11.67 12.27 -9.40
C LYS A 334 -10.23 11.88 -9.75
N PHE A 335 -10.03 10.64 -10.13
CA PHE A 335 -8.72 10.15 -10.56
C PHE A 335 -8.49 10.34 -12.05
N LYS A 336 -7.30 10.79 -12.41
CA LYS A 336 -6.86 11.01 -13.79
C LYS A 336 -5.98 9.88 -14.27
N LYS A 337 -6.21 9.41 -15.49
CA LYS A 337 -5.35 8.40 -16.12
C LYS A 337 -3.99 8.99 -16.44
N ILE A 338 -2.93 8.26 -16.10
CA ILE A 338 -1.55 8.57 -16.46
C ILE A 338 -0.92 7.33 -17.13
N ARG A 339 0.29 7.49 -17.68
CA ARG A 339 1.03 6.34 -18.23
C ARG A 339 1.40 5.37 -17.10
N GLY A 340 0.79 4.19 -17.10
CA GLY A 340 1.07 3.13 -16.13
C GLY A 340 0.12 3.08 -14.92
N GLY A 341 -0.91 3.91 -14.85
CA GLY A 341 -1.87 3.88 -13.73
C GLY A 341 -2.83 5.05 -13.71
N VAL A 342 -3.19 5.44 -12.52
CA VAL A 342 -4.04 6.60 -12.23
C VAL A 342 -3.44 7.42 -11.09
N THR A 343 -3.80 8.68 -11.00
CA THR A 343 -3.38 9.59 -9.93
C THR A 343 -4.49 10.58 -9.58
N ILE A 344 -4.40 11.20 -8.43
CA ILE A 344 -5.33 12.24 -7.97
C ILE A 344 -4.52 13.43 -7.45
N SER A 345 -5.01 14.65 -7.67
CA SER A 345 -4.39 15.82 -7.06
C SER A 345 -4.70 15.89 -5.56
N LYS A 346 -3.88 16.63 -4.82
CA LYS A 346 -4.08 16.81 -3.38
C LYS A 346 -5.41 17.49 -3.08
N GLU A 347 -5.80 18.46 -3.91
CA GLU A 347 -7.06 19.20 -3.78
C GLU A 347 -8.27 18.30 -4.00
N GLU A 348 -8.24 17.44 -5.02
CA GLU A 348 -9.32 16.49 -5.30
C GLU A 348 -9.42 15.41 -4.21
N LEU A 349 -8.28 14.97 -3.65
CA LEU A 349 -8.24 14.04 -2.53
C LEU A 349 -8.88 14.67 -1.28
N GLN A 350 -8.54 15.91 -0.95
CA GLN A 350 -9.13 16.65 0.16
C GLN A 350 -10.62 16.89 -0.03
N ASP A 351 -11.07 17.13 -1.27
CA ASP A 351 -12.48 17.28 -1.61
C ASP A 351 -13.24 15.96 -1.36
N LEU A 352 -12.70 14.81 -1.79
CA LEU A 352 -13.28 13.49 -1.50
C LEU A 352 -13.37 13.23 0.01
N ALA A 353 -12.29 13.52 0.74
CA ALA A 353 -12.27 13.34 2.20
C ALA A 353 -13.33 14.22 2.89
N ARG A 354 -13.49 15.47 2.44
CA ARG A 354 -14.52 16.39 2.94
C ARG A 354 -15.93 15.88 2.64
N ILE A 355 -16.22 15.47 1.40
CA ILE A 355 -17.51 14.89 1.03
C ILE A 355 -17.86 13.70 1.93
N TYR A 356 -16.89 12.85 2.21
CA TYR A 356 -17.08 11.68 3.08
C TYR A 356 -17.33 12.10 4.54
N LYS A 357 -16.51 12.97 5.11
CA LYS A 357 -16.57 13.39 6.53
C LYS A 357 -17.87 14.16 6.85
N ASP A 358 -18.29 15.00 5.92
CA ASP A 358 -19.52 15.79 6.04
C ASP A 358 -20.76 15.00 5.62
N PHE A 359 -20.58 13.76 5.13
CA PHE A 359 -21.64 12.92 4.57
C PHE A 359 -22.48 13.67 3.53
N GLN A 360 -21.82 14.44 2.69
CA GLN A 360 -22.46 15.27 1.69
C GLN A 360 -23.01 14.42 0.54
N GLU A 361 -24.32 14.42 0.36
CA GLU A 361 -24.95 13.76 -0.79
C GLU A 361 -24.78 14.66 -2.03
N VAL A 362 -24.13 14.11 -3.04
CA VAL A 362 -23.83 14.78 -4.31
C VAL A 362 -24.32 13.90 -5.45
N GLU A 363 -25.10 14.46 -6.34
CA GLU A 363 -25.68 13.75 -7.47
C GLU A 363 -24.60 12.99 -8.28
N ASN A 364 -24.85 11.69 -8.55
CA ASN A 364 -23.94 10.79 -9.26
C ASN A 364 -22.56 10.58 -8.63
N ILE A 365 -22.34 11.04 -7.38
CA ILE A 365 -21.06 10.92 -6.68
C ILE A 365 -21.24 10.24 -5.31
N SER A 366 -22.21 10.68 -4.50
CA SER A 366 -22.36 10.17 -3.14
C SER A 366 -23.80 10.15 -2.67
N LYS A 367 -24.17 9.11 -1.88
CA LYS A 367 -25.55 8.91 -1.44
C LYS A 367 -25.60 8.05 -0.17
N PHE A 368 -26.55 8.33 0.68
CA PHE A 368 -26.96 7.39 1.72
C PHE A 368 -27.93 6.34 1.19
N VAL A 369 -27.69 5.09 1.56
CA VAL A 369 -28.62 3.96 1.28
C VAL A 369 -28.96 3.28 2.60
N SER A 370 -30.24 2.99 2.81
CA SER A 370 -30.67 2.32 4.05
C SER A 370 -30.19 0.86 4.07
N CYS A 371 -29.80 0.36 5.25
CA CYS A 371 -29.44 -1.04 5.43
C CYS A 371 -30.58 -1.99 4.96
N ASN A 372 -31.85 -1.60 5.17
CA ASN A 372 -32.99 -2.39 4.72
C ASN A 372 -33.05 -2.50 3.18
N GLU A 373 -32.75 -1.43 2.46
CA GLU A 373 -32.68 -1.43 0.99
C GLU A 373 -31.52 -2.32 0.53
N ILE A 374 -30.35 -2.20 1.15
CA ILE A 374 -29.18 -3.01 0.83
C ILE A 374 -29.46 -4.50 1.07
N LEU A 375 -30.10 -4.86 2.17
CA LEU A 375 -30.48 -6.23 2.50
C LEU A 375 -31.53 -6.80 1.54
N LYS A 376 -32.47 -5.98 1.04
CA LYS A 376 -33.40 -6.37 -0.03
C LYS A 376 -32.70 -6.60 -1.37
N ASN A 377 -31.52 -6.03 -1.57
CA ASN A 377 -30.63 -6.23 -2.70
C ASN A 377 -29.53 -7.26 -2.39
N ASP A 378 -29.84 -8.34 -1.66
CA ASP A 378 -28.93 -9.44 -1.32
C ASP A 378 -27.65 -9.01 -0.57
N GLY A 379 -27.75 -7.93 0.19
CA GLY A 379 -26.60 -7.35 0.92
C GLY A 379 -25.47 -6.88 0.00
N VAL A 380 -25.75 -6.56 -1.25
CA VAL A 380 -24.74 -6.06 -2.21
C VAL A 380 -24.28 -4.68 -1.80
N LEU A 381 -22.97 -4.49 -1.65
CA LEU A 381 -22.32 -3.21 -1.30
C LEU A 381 -21.62 -2.56 -2.51
N ASN A 382 -21.79 -3.10 -3.70
CA ASN A 382 -21.22 -2.52 -4.90
C ASN A 382 -21.95 -1.21 -5.26
N ILE A 383 -21.16 -0.14 -5.44
CA ILE A 383 -21.65 1.24 -5.58
C ILE A 383 -22.54 1.46 -6.81
N VAL A 384 -22.25 0.77 -7.93
CA VAL A 384 -23.04 0.90 -9.16
C VAL A 384 -24.50 0.48 -9.01
N ARG A 385 -24.83 -0.22 -7.89
CA ARG A 385 -26.21 -0.57 -7.57
C ARG A 385 -27.00 0.62 -7.07
N TYR A 386 -26.34 1.65 -6.54
CA TYR A 386 -26.97 2.74 -5.79
C TYR A 386 -26.67 4.13 -6.37
N ILE A 387 -25.56 4.29 -7.04
CA ILE A 387 -25.16 5.54 -7.68
C ILE A 387 -25.06 5.32 -9.19
N GLU A 388 -25.90 6.03 -9.92
CA GLU A 388 -25.87 5.99 -11.38
C GLU A 388 -24.61 6.72 -11.87
N PRO A 389 -23.81 6.08 -12.74
CA PRO A 389 -22.65 6.75 -13.31
C PRO A 389 -23.10 7.93 -14.18
N LYS A 390 -22.34 9.04 -14.15
CA LYS A 390 -22.53 10.12 -15.10
C LYS A 390 -22.39 9.58 -16.51
N VAL A 391 -23.49 9.53 -17.23
CA VAL A 391 -23.47 9.21 -18.66
C VAL A 391 -23.05 10.48 -19.41
N TYR A 392 -21.76 10.58 -19.72
CA TYR A 392 -21.29 11.57 -20.68
C TYR A 392 -21.74 11.09 -22.07
N MET A 393 -22.90 11.53 -22.51
CA MET A 393 -23.24 11.37 -23.91
C MET A 393 -22.31 12.28 -24.70
N LYS A 394 -21.28 11.69 -25.32
CA LYS A 394 -20.51 12.42 -26.35
C LYS A 394 -21.47 12.81 -27.46
N SER A 395 -21.39 14.03 -27.91
CA SER A 395 -22.17 14.42 -29.09
C SER A 395 -21.79 13.53 -30.27
N THR A 396 -22.75 13.31 -31.17
CA THR A 396 -22.53 12.50 -32.38
C THR A 396 -21.34 13.02 -33.17
N GLU A 397 -21.18 14.38 -33.21
CA GLU A 397 -20.05 15.02 -33.85
C GLU A 397 -18.71 14.67 -33.20
N SER A 398 -18.65 14.63 -31.86
CA SER A 398 -17.41 14.26 -31.12
C SER A 398 -17.04 12.79 -31.37
N ILE A 399 -18.02 11.89 -31.44
CA ILE A 399 -17.80 10.49 -31.75
C ILE A 399 -17.28 10.31 -33.19
N VAL A 400 -17.89 11.03 -34.14
CA VAL A 400 -17.46 11.00 -35.55
C VAL A 400 -16.04 11.53 -35.70
N GLU A 401 -15.66 12.57 -34.98
CA GLU A 401 -14.31 13.11 -35.02
C GLU A 401 -13.28 12.16 -34.43
N GLU A 402 -13.56 11.51 -33.30
CA GLU A 402 -12.70 10.47 -32.74
C GLU A 402 -12.56 9.25 -33.67
N MET A 403 -13.63 8.88 -34.37
CA MET A 403 -13.59 7.82 -35.37
C MET A 403 -12.70 8.21 -36.56
N LYS A 404 -12.77 9.45 -37.07
CA LYS A 404 -11.91 9.94 -38.15
C LYS A 404 -10.43 9.86 -37.73
N VAL A 405 -10.09 10.41 -36.57
CA VAL A 405 -8.71 10.36 -36.04
C VAL A 405 -8.21 8.92 -35.88
N SER A 406 -9.07 8.01 -35.46
CA SER A 406 -8.73 6.60 -35.33
C SER A 406 -8.53 5.93 -36.67
N MET A 407 -9.36 6.24 -37.66
CA MET A 407 -9.21 5.74 -39.05
C MET A 407 -7.93 6.25 -39.69
N GLU A 408 -7.56 7.51 -39.52
CA GLU A 408 -6.31 8.06 -40.02
C GLU A 408 -5.10 7.35 -39.44
N LYS A 409 -5.12 7.04 -38.12
CA LYS A 409 -4.05 6.22 -37.49
C LYS A 409 -3.98 4.82 -38.07
N ILE A 410 -5.10 4.16 -38.26
CA ILE A 410 -5.17 2.81 -38.86
C ILE A 410 -4.59 2.85 -40.27
N THR A 411 -4.98 3.81 -41.10
CA THR A 411 -4.44 3.97 -42.47
C THR A 411 -2.93 4.18 -42.46
N LYS A 412 -2.43 5.04 -41.56
CA LYS A 412 -0.98 5.26 -41.41
C LYS A 412 -0.22 3.99 -41.00
N TYR A 413 -0.77 3.19 -40.07
CA TYR A 413 -0.14 1.93 -39.67
C TYR A 413 -0.21 0.89 -40.79
N ARG A 414 -1.28 0.88 -41.59
CA ARG A 414 -1.39 0.01 -42.77
C ARG A 414 -0.32 0.34 -43.82
N ASP A 415 -0.13 1.63 -44.13
CA ASP A 415 0.91 2.09 -45.07
C ASP A 415 2.32 1.73 -44.58
N ILE A 416 2.58 1.79 -43.27
CA ILE A 416 3.85 1.38 -42.69
C ILE A 416 4.02 -0.15 -42.82
N SER A 417 3.00 -0.91 -42.54
CA SER A 417 2.98 -2.38 -42.67
C SER A 417 3.26 -2.80 -44.12
N ASP A 418 2.56 -2.19 -45.09
CA ASP A 418 2.73 -2.48 -46.53
C ASP A 418 4.15 -2.12 -47.02
N LYS A 419 4.73 -1.02 -46.52
CA LYS A 419 6.15 -0.67 -46.82
C LYS A 419 7.14 -1.62 -46.20
N ILE A 420 6.84 -2.25 -45.07
CA ILE A 420 7.71 -3.28 -44.46
C ILE A 420 7.61 -4.58 -45.26
N LEU A 421 6.39 -5.01 -45.58
CA LEU A 421 6.14 -6.23 -46.35
C LEU A 421 6.70 -6.17 -47.77
N SER A 422 6.75 -4.97 -48.38
CA SER A 422 7.37 -4.80 -49.71
C SER A 422 8.91 -4.85 -49.73
N LYS A 423 9.55 -4.90 -48.55
CA LYS A 423 11.01 -5.00 -48.39
C LYS A 423 11.48 -6.40 -47.96
N ILE A 424 10.55 -7.30 -47.71
CA ILE A 424 10.77 -8.72 -47.46
C ILE A 424 10.47 -9.48 -48.75
#